data_adc31ce6c5535317d6a0e38edf113d86
#
_entry.id   adc31ce6c5535317d6a0e38edf113d86
#
_cell.length_a   1.000
_cell.length_b   1.000
_cell.length_c   1.000
_cell.angle_alpha   90.00
_cell.angle_beta   90.00
_cell.angle_gamma   90.00
#
_symmetry.space_group_name_H-M   'P 1'
#
loop_
_entity.id
_entity.type
_entity.pdbx_description
1 polymer ?
#
loop_
_entity_poly.entity_id
_entity_poly.type
_entity_poly.pdbx_seq_one_letter_code
_entity_poly.pdbx_strand_id
1 'polypeptide(L)'
;MTEASSASTGAADAPPAEARERDAGVTSPSERAGTGTDAAAERVDRWFARRPALALAALLPVGAVTPLFPVELGVATFALGTLAVGMAHGAVDHLVPLRGAPGVSLRRSIAVVSVVYAVLGGAVAAAFFAAPVAAFVGFIALTWLHWGQGDVATLAIAGVDHLPTSGERWLALVVRGGLPMGVPLLAHPEEYRLVAEWVVGLFLVDAGAAATAVDPLFAPSVRIGVGVGMATATLASVVLGYRRVRDGRDADGSRRDPGGWRRDVGELAVLWAWFLLAAPVFAIGVYFALWHALRHVGRLVLVDPEAASAASAGDAVGALARFGRDAAPLTLGGFLVVGAVGLSVPAGVAAPGDLLAVSLVAIAAMTLPHVVVVAWLDRRQGVWRPGVRRPRGGN
;
A
#
# COMPACT_ATOMS: atom_id res chain seq x y z
N MET A 1 33.67 66.18 -66.41
CA MET A 1 34.23 64.92 -66.94
C MET A 1 33.49 63.81 -66.13
N THR A 2 32.42 63.33 -66.69
CA THR A 2 32.28 62.05 -67.37
C THR A 2 32.43 60.90 -66.36
N GLU A 3 31.59 59.92 -66.11
CA GLU A 3 30.51 59.25 -66.89
C GLU A 3 29.74 58.43 -65.85
N ALA A 4 28.47 58.33 -65.80
CA ALA A 4 27.53 57.50 -66.56
C ALA A 4 27.49 56.00 -66.09
N SER A 5 26.27 55.63 -65.66
CA SER A 5 25.53 54.43 -66.05
C SER A 5 25.99 53.09 -65.42
N SER A 6 25.17 52.26 -64.87
CA SER A 6 23.96 51.71 -65.45
C SER A 6 23.21 50.85 -64.35
N ALA A 7 21.91 50.89 -64.43
CA ALA A 7 21.01 50.00 -63.69
C ALA A 7 21.06 48.56 -64.22
N SER A 8 21.05 47.59 -63.32
CA SER A 8 20.74 46.15 -63.62
C SER A 8 19.72 45.65 -62.63
N THR A 9 18.52 45.48 -63.13
CA THR A 9 17.42 44.78 -62.50
C THR A 9 17.77 43.29 -62.37
N GLY A 10 17.93 42.80 -61.15
CA GLY A 10 18.03 41.35 -60.81
C GLY A 10 16.74 40.85 -60.16
N ALA A 11 16.04 40.02 -60.87
CA ALA A 11 14.84 39.35 -60.41
C ALA A 11 15.11 38.51 -59.12
N ALA A 12 14.25 38.64 -58.13
CA ALA A 12 14.25 37.83 -56.95
C ALA A 12 13.73 36.44 -57.32
N ASP A 13 14.61 35.46 -57.26
CA ASP A 13 14.24 34.05 -57.25
C ASP A 13 13.54 33.70 -55.93
N ALA A 14 12.26 33.33 -55.99
CA ALA A 14 11.50 32.75 -54.87
C ALA A 14 12.00 31.33 -54.66
N PRO A 15 12.31 30.89 -53.41
CA PRO A 15 12.66 29.51 -53.14
C PRO A 15 11.43 28.59 -53.32
N PRO A 16 11.62 27.32 -53.76
CA PRO A 16 10.55 26.40 -54.08
C PRO A 16 9.76 25.99 -52.84
N ALA A 17 8.45 25.85 -53.03
CA ALA A 17 7.43 25.56 -51.99
C ALA A 17 7.43 24.12 -51.46
N GLU A 18 8.58 23.42 -51.41
CA GLU A 18 8.66 21.98 -51.02
C GLU A 18 9.33 21.68 -49.69
N ALA A 19 9.48 22.64 -48.76
CA ALA A 19 10.09 22.39 -47.44
C ALA A 19 9.16 22.66 -46.26
N ARG A 20 7.84 22.49 -46.40
CA ARG A 20 6.85 22.66 -45.32
C ARG A 20 6.00 21.45 -45.02
N GLU A 21 6.45 20.26 -45.32
CA GLU A 21 5.84 19.03 -44.79
C GLU A 21 6.94 18.12 -44.27
N ARG A 22 6.98 17.96 -42.94
CA ARG A 22 7.54 16.87 -42.13
C ARG A 22 8.35 17.35 -40.94
N ASP A 23 7.73 18.10 -40.05
CA ASP A 23 8.10 18.05 -38.64
C ASP A 23 6.94 17.38 -37.87
N ALA A 24 6.57 16.19 -38.27
CA ALA A 24 5.83 15.27 -37.44
C ALA A 24 6.82 14.79 -36.38
N GLY A 25 6.76 15.41 -35.21
CA GLY A 25 7.68 15.23 -34.10
C GLY A 25 7.98 13.77 -33.83
N VAL A 26 9.12 13.30 -34.30
CA VAL A 26 9.72 12.02 -33.85
C VAL A 26 10.21 12.26 -32.43
N THR A 27 9.34 11.96 -31.45
CA THR A 27 9.72 11.96 -30.02
C THR A 27 10.95 11.07 -29.83
N SER A 28 11.94 11.60 -29.11
CA SER A 28 13.19 10.85 -28.84
C SER A 28 12.89 9.58 -28.03
N PRO A 29 13.75 8.55 -28.09
CA PRO A 29 13.57 7.34 -27.27
C PRO A 29 13.44 7.62 -25.77
N SER A 30 14.08 8.69 -25.26
CA SER A 30 13.98 9.12 -23.85
C SER A 30 12.64 9.76 -23.54
N GLU A 31 12.06 10.56 -24.44
CA GLU A 31 10.71 11.12 -24.30
C GLU A 31 9.65 10.02 -24.35
N ARG A 32 9.79 9.04 -25.25
CA ARG A 32 8.90 7.88 -25.32
C ARG A 32 8.98 7.01 -24.05
N ALA A 33 10.17 6.82 -23.48
CA ALA A 33 10.33 6.11 -22.21
C ALA A 33 9.70 6.87 -21.03
N GLY A 34 9.85 8.20 -20.98
CA GLY A 34 9.21 9.06 -19.96
C GLY A 34 7.69 9.01 -20.03
N THR A 35 7.11 9.15 -21.22
CA THR A 35 5.65 9.09 -21.42
C THR A 35 5.07 7.71 -21.12
N GLY A 36 5.82 6.63 -21.37
CA GLY A 36 5.40 5.26 -21.04
C GLY A 36 5.35 4.99 -19.54
N THR A 37 6.31 5.49 -18.77
CA THR A 37 6.32 5.33 -17.31
C THR A 37 5.22 6.14 -16.62
N ASP A 38 4.93 7.33 -17.08
CA ASP A 38 3.84 8.16 -16.54
C ASP A 38 2.47 7.53 -16.86
N ALA A 39 2.27 7.00 -18.07
CA ALA A 39 1.06 6.29 -18.47
C ALA A 39 0.84 5.02 -17.65
N ALA A 40 1.89 4.25 -17.37
CA ALA A 40 1.81 3.07 -16.51
C ALA A 40 1.40 3.45 -15.08
N ALA A 41 2.03 4.48 -14.49
CA ALA A 41 1.73 4.95 -13.15
C ALA A 41 0.28 5.44 -13.02
N GLU A 42 -0.22 6.19 -14.00
CA GLU A 42 -1.60 6.68 -14.02
C GLU A 42 -2.62 5.52 -14.09
N ARG A 43 -2.37 4.52 -14.95
CA ARG A 43 -3.26 3.36 -15.07
C ARG A 43 -3.22 2.48 -13.84
N VAL A 44 -2.04 2.24 -13.29
CA VAL A 44 -1.88 1.51 -12.03
C VAL A 44 -2.61 2.21 -10.89
N ASP A 45 -2.47 3.53 -10.74
CA ASP A 45 -3.23 4.31 -9.76
C ASP A 45 -4.75 4.14 -9.95
N ARG A 46 -5.22 4.21 -11.20
CA ARG A 46 -6.63 4.04 -11.52
C ARG A 46 -7.14 2.65 -11.16
N TRP A 47 -6.40 1.58 -11.50
CA TRP A 47 -6.84 0.19 -11.32
C TRP A 47 -6.67 -0.31 -9.90
N PHE A 48 -5.57 0.05 -9.23
CA PHE A 48 -5.17 -0.54 -7.96
C PHE A 48 -5.34 0.39 -6.76
N ALA A 49 -5.70 1.67 -6.98
CA ALA A 49 -5.98 2.60 -5.89
C ALA A 49 -7.35 3.27 -6.00
N ARG A 50 -7.63 4.00 -7.09
CA ARG A 50 -8.89 4.78 -7.20
C ARG A 50 -10.13 3.90 -7.31
N ARG A 51 -10.14 2.89 -8.21
CA ARG A 51 -11.29 1.98 -8.34
C ARG A 51 -11.55 1.16 -7.08
N PRO A 52 -10.55 0.56 -6.41
CA PRO A 52 -10.73 -0.06 -5.12
C PRO A 52 -11.27 0.88 -4.04
N ALA A 53 -10.81 2.14 -3.98
CA ALA A 53 -11.36 3.13 -3.05
C ALA A 53 -12.85 3.41 -3.31
N LEU A 54 -13.25 3.55 -4.58
CA LEU A 54 -14.65 3.70 -4.96
C LEU A 54 -15.47 2.44 -4.64
N ALA A 55 -14.91 1.24 -4.87
CA ALA A 55 -15.56 -0.02 -4.51
C ALA A 55 -15.78 -0.11 -2.99
N LEU A 56 -14.78 0.26 -2.17
CA LEU A 56 -14.94 0.29 -0.73
C LEU A 56 -16.02 1.30 -0.30
N ALA A 57 -16.06 2.49 -0.92
CA ALA A 57 -17.10 3.47 -0.68
C ALA A 57 -18.51 2.93 -1.05
N ALA A 58 -18.63 2.23 -2.17
CA ALA A 58 -19.89 1.59 -2.58
C ALA A 58 -20.31 0.46 -1.64
N LEU A 59 -19.38 -0.19 -0.96
CA LEU A 59 -19.63 -1.25 0.03
C LEU A 59 -20.01 -0.72 1.41
N LEU A 60 -20.00 0.59 1.68
CA LEU A 60 -20.36 1.15 2.99
C LEU A 60 -21.73 0.69 3.51
N PRO A 61 -22.81 0.63 2.70
CA PRO A 61 -24.10 0.11 3.16
C PRO A 61 -24.04 -1.36 3.57
N VAL A 62 -23.25 -2.17 2.86
CA VAL A 62 -23.00 -3.58 3.23
C VAL A 62 -22.25 -3.64 4.54
N GLY A 63 -21.16 -2.86 4.68
CA GLY A 63 -20.41 -2.76 5.93
C GLY A 63 -21.28 -2.43 7.13
N ALA A 64 -22.18 -1.45 6.99
CA ALA A 64 -23.06 -0.99 8.06
C ALA A 64 -24.02 -2.05 8.62
N VAL A 65 -24.36 -3.08 7.86
CA VAL A 65 -25.22 -4.16 8.32
C VAL A 65 -24.43 -5.37 8.85
N THR A 66 -23.13 -5.43 8.64
CA THR A 66 -22.31 -6.58 9.07
C THR A 66 -22.28 -6.83 10.58
N PRO A 67 -22.39 -5.83 11.49
CA PRO A 67 -22.49 -6.08 12.92
C PRO A 67 -23.76 -6.86 13.34
N LEU A 68 -24.73 -7.00 12.44
CA LEU A 68 -25.94 -7.79 12.68
C LEU A 68 -25.76 -9.29 12.37
N PHE A 69 -24.63 -9.67 11.78
CA PHE A 69 -24.33 -11.04 11.37
C PHE A 69 -23.31 -11.68 12.30
N PRO A 70 -23.26 -13.03 12.34
CA PRO A 70 -22.26 -13.76 13.10
C PRO A 70 -20.83 -13.45 12.62
N VAL A 71 -19.87 -13.49 13.55
CA VAL A 71 -18.44 -13.22 13.25
C VAL A 71 -17.85 -14.18 12.22
N GLU A 72 -18.43 -15.37 12.05
CA GLU A 72 -18.05 -16.38 11.06
C GLU A 72 -18.13 -15.83 9.62
N LEU A 73 -19.07 -14.92 9.35
CA LEU A 73 -19.13 -14.22 8.05
C LEU A 73 -17.86 -13.38 7.84
N GLY A 74 -17.42 -12.70 8.88
CA GLY A 74 -16.16 -11.95 8.86
C GLY A 74 -14.96 -12.87 8.63
N VAL A 75 -14.90 -13.99 9.36
CA VAL A 75 -13.84 -15.00 9.21
C VAL A 75 -13.79 -15.55 7.79
N ALA A 76 -14.94 -15.92 7.22
CA ALA A 76 -15.02 -16.41 5.84
C ALA A 76 -14.57 -15.33 4.82
N THR A 77 -14.98 -14.07 5.04
CA THR A 77 -14.57 -12.94 4.19
C THR A 77 -13.07 -12.68 4.29
N PHE A 78 -12.51 -12.70 5.50
CA PHE A 78 -11.07 -12.56 5.73
C PHE A 78 -10.29 -13.70 5.05
N ALA A 79 -10.73 -14.95 5.21
CA ALA A 79 -10.11 -16.12 4.58
C ALA A 79 -10.13 -15.98 3.04
N LEU A 80 -11.27 -15.61 2.46
CA LEU A 80 -11.40 -15.41 1.01
C LEU A 80 -10.47 -14.29 0.52
N GLY A 81 -10.44 -13.14 1.20
CA GLY A 81 -9.57 -12.02 0.85
C GLY A 81 -8.08 -12.38 0.94
N THR A 82 -7.71 -13.13 1.99
CA THR A 82 -6.35 -13.63 2.19
C THR A 82 -5.94 -14.62 1.09
N LEU A 83 -6.82 -15.56 0.74
CA LEU A 83 -6.58 -16.55 -0.33
C LEU A 83 -6.48 -15.88 -1.71
N ALA A 84 -7.36 -14.91 -2.01
CA ALA A 84 -7.46 -14.32 -3.34
C ALA A 84 -6.29 -13.39 -3.67
N VAL A 85 -5.92 -12.50 -2.74
CA VAL A 85 -4.94 -11.43 -2.99
C VAL A 85 -3.97 -11.26 -1.82
N GLY A 86 -4.45 -11.46 -0.59
CA GLY A 86 -3.71 -11.12 0.62
C GLY A 86 -2.34 -11.80 0.71
N MET A 87 -2.25 -13.12 0.50
CA MET A 87 -0.98 -13.85 0.55
C MET A 87 -0.06 -13.53 -0.63
N ALA A 88 -0.63 -13.20 -1.78
CA ALA A 88 0.15 -12.97 -3.00
C ALA A 88 0.96 -11.66 -2.95
N HIS A 89 0.52 -10.62 -2.20
CA HIS A 89 1.14 -9.31 -2.25
C HIS A 89 2.59 -9.29 -1.73
N GLY A 90 2.94 -10.12 -0.73
CA GLY A 90 4.30 -10.29 -0.22
C GLY A 90 5.09 -11.41 -0.90
N ALA A 91 4.44 -12.26 -1.69
CA ALA A 91 5.06 -13.45 -2.25
C ALA A 91 6.12 -13.18 -3.34
N VAL A 92 6.23 -11.96 -3.84
CA VAL A 92 7.26 -11.55 -4.80
C VAL A 92 8.45 -10.83 -4.16
N ASP A 93 8.54 -10.77 -2.84
CA ASP A 93 9.62 -10.08 -2.11
C ASP A 93 11.01 -10.52 -2.54
N HIS A 94 11.17 -11.80 -2.88
CA HIS A 94 12.43 -12.35 -3.38
C HIS A 94 12.85 -11.76 -4.73
N LEU A 95 11.94 -11.16 -5.50
CA LEU A 95 12.21 -10.48 -6.76
C LEU A 95 12.47 -8.99 -6.60
N VAL A 96 12.08 -8.39 -5.46
CA VAL A 96 12.20 -6.95 -5.22
C VAL A 96 13.66 -6.47 -5.26
N PRO A 97 14.65 -7.12 -4.58
CA PRO A 97 16.05 -6.73 -4.71
C PRO A 97 16.60 -6.93 -6.13
N LEU A 98 16.18 -8.01 -6.83
CA LEU A 98 16.59 -8.29 -8.20
C LEU A 98 16.13 -7.20 -9.17
N ARG A 99 14.86 -6.78 -9.06
CA ARG A 99 14.25 -5.77 -9.94
C ARG A 99 14.63 -4.34 -9.54
N GLY A 100 14.91 -4.11 -8.27
CA GLY A 100 15.19 -2.78 -7.72
C GLY A 100 16.66 -2.38 -7.71
N ALA A 101 17.63 -3.29 -8.01
CA ALA A 101 19.06 -2.98 -7.95
C ALA A 101 19.85 -3.66 -9.07
N PRO A 102 20.69 -2.90 -9.84
CA PRO A 102 21.58 -3.47 -10.84
C PRO A 102 22.57 -4.47 -10.21
N GLY A 103 22.86 -5.55 -10.94
CA GLY A 103 23.90 -6.53 -10.55
C GLY A 103 23.50 -7.52 -9.45
N VAL A 104 22.25 -7.51 -8.98
CA VAL A 104 21.75 -8.53 -8.04
C VAL A 104 21.31 -9.76 -8.82
N SER A 105 21.90 -10.94 -8.53
CA SER A 105 21.46 -12.20 -9.12
C SER A 105 20.22 -12.78 -8.41
N LEU A 106 19.39 -13.54 -9.12
CA LEU A 106 18.21 -14.19 -8.55
C LEU A 106 18.56 -15.07 -7.34
N ARG A 107 19.63 -15.87 -7.43
CA ARG A 107 20.07 -16.73 -6.32
C ARG A 107 20.42 -15.93 -5.08
N ARG A 108 21.14 -14.79 -5.24
CA ARG A 108 21.48 -13.90 -4.11
C ARG A 108 20.23 -13.24 -3.53
N SER A 109 19.32 -12.81 -4.36
CA SER A 109 18.05 -12.19 -3.93
C SER A 109 17.22 -13.18 -3.10
N ILE A 110 17.02 -14.40 -3.61
CA ILE A 110 16.33 -15.46 -2.87
C ILE A 110 17.03 -15.76 -1.55
N ALA A 111 18.35 -15.98 -1.55
CA ALA A 111 19.09 -16.32 -0.34
C ALA A 111 18.95 -15.23 0.75
N VAL A 112 19.16 -13.96 0.39
CA VAL A 112 19.04 -12.85 1.35
C VAL A 112 17.63 -12.74 1.90
N VAL A 113 16.62 -12.76 1.04
CA VAL A 113 15.23 -12.63 1.48
C VAL A 113 14.81 -13.83 2.33
N SER A 114 15.21 -15.07 1.95
CA SER A 114 14.91 -16.26 2.76
C SER A 114 15.54 -16.20 4.15
N VAL A 115 16.79 -15.72 4.27
CA VAL A 115 17.43 -15.52 5.58
C VAL A 115 16.68 -14.47 6.41
N VAL A 116 16.30 -13.34 5.80
CA VAL A 116 15.52 -12.30 6.48
C VAL A 116 14.18 -12.86 6.99
N TYR A 117 13.48 -13.64 6.15
CA TYR A 117 12.22 -14.28 6.55
C TYR A 117 12.40 -15.33 7.65
N ALA A 118 13.43 -16.18 7.56
CA ALA A 118 13.70 -17.19 8.58
C ALA A 118 14.06 -16.58 9.94
N VAL A 119 14.92 -15.57 9.96
CA VAL A 119 15.38 -14.92 11.19
C VAL A 119 14.28 -14.07 11.82
N LEU A 120 13.72 -13.13 11.07
CA LEU A 120 12.73 -12.20 11.60
C LEU A 120 11.37 -12.84 11.82
N GLY A 121 10.94 -13.70 10.90
CA GLY A 121 9.69 -14.47 11.06
C GLY A 121 9.78 -15.46 12.22
N GLY A 122 10.92 -16.14 12.35
CA GLY A 122 11.19 -17.03 13.50
C GLY A 122 11.20 -16.26 14.82
N ALA A 123 11.77 -15.05 14.85
CA ALA A 123 11.76 -14.21 16.05
C ALA A 123 10.34 -13.78 16.45
N VAL A 124 9.49 -13.39 15.47
CA VAL A 124 8.08 -13.07 15.73
C VAL A 124 7.32 -14.29 16.23
N ALA A 125 7.49 -15.45 15.59
CA ALA A 125 6.87 -16.68 16.06
C ALA A 125 7.30 -17.01 17.51
N ALA A 126 8.59 -16.97 17.81
CA ALA A 126 9.11 -17.19 19.17
C ALA A 126 8.54 -16.19 20.19
N ALA A 127 8.32 -14.93 19.79
CA ALA A 127 7.71 -13.93 20.66
C ALA A 127 6.27 -14.29 21.05
N PHE A 128 5.46 -14.89 20.15
CA PHE A 128 4.13 -15.39 20.49
C PHE A 128 4.16 -16.51 21.52
N PHE A 129 5.13 -17.42 21.43
CA PHE A 129 5.31 -18.48 22.46
C PHE A 129 5.81 -17.93 23.81
N ALA A 130 6.65 -16.91 23.80
CA ALA A 130 7.26 -16.36 25.01
C ALA A 130 6.36 -15.33 25.73
N ALA A 131 5.65 -14.49 24.99
CA ALA A 131 4.87 -13.37 25.53
C ALA A 131 3.72 -13.01 24.57
N PRO A 132 2.65 -13.83 24.49
CA PRO A 132 1.62 -13.71 23.45
C PRO A 132 0.90 -12.36 23.42
N VAL A 133 0.62 -11.74 24.58
CA VAL A 133 -0.01 -10.40 24.64
C VAL A 133 0.91 -9.33 24.05
N ALA A 134 2.18 -9.34 24.44
CA ALA A 134 3.16 -8.37 23.90
C ALA A 134 3.39 -8.59 22.41
N ALA A 135 3.44 -9.84 21.95
CA ALA A 135 3.55 -10.19 20.54
C ALA A 135 2.32 -9.73 19.74
N PHE A 136 1.12 -9.88 20.28
CA PHE A 136 -0.12 -9.37 19.68
C PHE A 136 -0.08 -7.84 19.54
N VAL A 137 0.27 -7.11 20.60
CA VAL A 137 0.41 -5.64 20.55
C VAL A 137 1.48 -5.22 19.53
N GLY A 138 2.62 -5.92 19.51
CA GLY A 138 3.68 -5.70 18.53
C GLY A 138 3.20 -5.95 17.09
N PHE A 139 2.39 -6.98 16.86
CA PHE A 139 1.77 -7.27 15.56
C PHE A 139 0.82 -6.13 15.12
N ILE A 140 -0.03 -5.63 16.02
CA ILE A 140 -0.91 -4.49 15.73
C ILE A 140 -0.09 -3.24 15.37
N ALA A 141 0.97 -2.93 16.14
CA ALA A 141 1.85 -1.80 15.87
C ALA A 141 2.60 -1.96 14.53
N LEU A 142 3.08 -3.16 14.23
CA LEU A 142 3.75 -3.49 12.97
C LEU A 142 2.81 -3.37 11.78
N THR A 143 1.58 -3.85 11.90
CA THR A 143 0.54 -3.76 10.87
C THR A 143 0.15 -2.30 10.65
N TRP A 144 -0.01 -1.51 11.72
CA TRP A 144 -0.23 -0.07 11.66
C TRP A 144 0.86 0.63 10.82
N LEU A 145 2.14 0.38 11.17
CA LEU A 145 3.28 0.93 10.44
C LEU A 145 3.24 0.54 8.96
N HIS A 146 3.09 -0.75 8.69
CA HIS A 146 3.16 -1.30 7.32
C HIS A 146 2.02 -0.81 6.42
N TRP A 147 0.80 -0.77 6.93
CA TRP A 147 -0.34 -0.33 6.13
C TRP A 147 -0.28 1.17 5.85
N GLY A 148 0.12 1.97 6.83
CA GLY A 148 0.38 3.39 6.61
C GLY A 148 1.52 3.65 5.63
N GLN A 149 2.59 2.86 5.69
CA GLN A 149 3.71 2.92 4.76
C GLN A 149 3.27 2.64 3.31
N GLY A 150 2.44 1.61 3.10
CA GLY A 150 1.88 1.26 1.80
C GLY A 150 1.01 2.38 1.21
N ASP A 151 0.19 3.00 2.04
CA ASP A 151 -0.67 4.12 1.62
C ASP A 151 0.12 5.38 1.27
N VAL A 152 1.14 5.74 2.07
CA VAL A 152 2.04 6.87 1.75
C VAL A 152 2.79 6.64 0.45
N ALA A 153 3.27 5.41 0.21
CA ALA A 153 3.90 5.05 -1.06
C ALA A 153 2.93 5.19 -2.25
N THR A 154 1.66 4.80 -2.07
CA THR A 154 0.61 4.94 -3.09
C THR A 154 0.34 6.41 -3.42
N LEU A 155 0.25 7.28 -2.41
CA LEU A 155 0.10 8.73 -2.61
C LEU A 155 1.31 9.33 -3.34
N ALA A 156 2.52 8.90 -2.99
CA ALA A 156 3.74 9.35 -3.65
C ALA A 156 3.81 8.91 -5.12
N ILE A 157 3.36 7.70 -5.47
CA ILE A 157 3.27 7.20 -6.85
C ILE A 157 2.22 7.98 -7.64
N ALA A 158 1.09 8.32 -7.01
CA ALA A 158 0.04 9.14 -7.62
C ALA A 158 0.43 10.62 -7.82
N GLY A 159 1.63 11.02 -7.42
CA GLY A 159 2.11 12.38 -7.58
C GLY A 159 1.45 13.40 -6.65
N VAL A 160 0.92 12.95 -5.52
CA VAL A 160 0.29 13.82 -4.51
C VAL A 160 1.36 14.68 -3.85
N ASP A 161 1.22 15.99 -3.92
CA ASP A 161 2.24 16.99 -3.55
C ASP A 161 1.91 17.79 -2.28
N HIS A 162 0.73 17.58 -1.68
CA HIS A 162 0.32 18.26 -0.45
C HIS A 162 1.02 17.73 0.82
N LEU A 163 1.87 16.69 0.69
CA LEU A 163 2.72 16.12 1.75
C LEU A 163 4.21 16.40 1.47
N PRO A 164 4.65 17.67 1.46
CA PRO A 164 5.99 18.05 1.01
C PRO A 164 7.11 17.73 2.00
N THR A 165 6.81 17.42 3.26
CA THR A 165 7.82 17.12 4.29
C THR A 165 7.74 15.69 4.77
N SER A 166 8.87 15.16 5.29
CA SER A 166 8.89 13.84 5.93
C SER A 166 7.95 13.77 7.13
N GLY A 167 7.82 14.85 7.91
CA GLY A 167 6.90 14.90 9.07
C GLY A 167 5.43 14.75 8.65
N GLU A 168 5.01 15.40 7.57
CA GLU A 168 3.64 15.27 7.04
C GLU A 168 3.39 13.85 6.50
N ARG A 169 4.38 13.22 5.87
CA ARG A 169 4.30 11.82 5.44
C ARG A 169 4.23 10.84 6.61
N TRP A 170 4.98 11.09 7.69
CA TRP A 170 4.85 10.32 8.92
C TRP A 170 3.48 10.50 9.58
N LEU A 171 2.94 11.72 9.60
CA LEU A 171 1.58 11.97 10.09
C LEU A 171 0.55 11.22 9.23
N ALA A 172 0.67 11.28 7.91
CA ALA A 172 -0.19 10.51 6.99
C ALA A 172 -0.07 8.99 7.22
N LEU A 173 1.14 8.47 7.47
CA LEU A 173 1.37 7.06 7.83
C LEU A 173 0.61 6.71 9.12
N VAL A 174 0.78 7.52 10.18
CA VAL A 174 0.11 7.29 11.48
C VAL A 174 -1.40 7.27 11.31
N VAL A 175 -1.95 8.23 10.57
CA VAL A 175 -3.39 8.30 10.32
C VAL A 175 -3.87 7.11 9.50
N ARG A 176 -3.31 6.89 8.31
CA ARG A 176 -3.81 5.90 7.36
C ARG A 176 -3.62 4.45 7.83
N GLY A 177 -2.50 4.16 8.47
CA GLY A 177 -2.26 2.84 9.07
C GLY A 177 -3.03 2.62 10.37
N GLY A 178 -3.34 3.72 11.10
CA GLY A 178 -4.06 3.64 12.37
C GLY A 178 -5.56 3.47 12.22
N LEU A 179 -6.16 3.94 11.13
CA LEU A 179 -7.61 3.79 10.92
C LEU A 179 -8.07 2.34 11.02
N PRO A 180 -7.47 1.36 10.32
CA PRO A 180 -7.89 -0.03 10.43
C PRO A 180 -7.58 -0.69 11.78
N MET A 181 -6.63 -0.17 12.55
CA MET A 181 -6.26 -0.73 13.86
C MET A 181 -6.95 -0.04 15.03
N GLY A 182 -7.06 1.29 14.99
CA GLY A 182 -7.57 2.07 16.11
C GLY A 182 -9.08 2.31 16.10
N VAL A 183 -9.68 2.50 14.91
CA VAL A 183 -11.12 2.81 14.82
C VAL A 183 -11.99 1.61 15.20
N PRO A 184 -11.71 0.36 14.78
CA PRO A 184 -12.45 -0.81 15.26
C PRO A 184 -12.34 -1.02 16.78
N LEU A 185 -11.18 -0.73 17.39
CA LEU A 185 -11.01 -0.79 18.84
C LEU A 185 -11.97 0.17 19.57
N LEU A 186 -12.25 1.32 18.95
CA LEU A 186 -13.21 2.30 19.50
C LEU A 186 -14.66 1.89 19.26
N ALA A 187 -15.00 1.50 18.02
CA ALA A 187 -16.37 1.30 17.57
C ALA A 187 -16.94 -0.08 17.92
N HIS A 188 -16.11 -1.12 17.87
CA HIS A 188 -16.51 -2.53 18.02
C HIS A 188 -15.55 -3.28 18.97
N PRO A 189 -15.37 -2.84 20.23
CA PRO A 189 -14.37 -3.38 21.15
C PRO A 189 -14.60 -4.84 21.49
N GLU A 190 -15.85 -5.32 21.47
CA GLU A 190 -16.21 -6.70 21.85
C GLU A 190 -15.65 -7.70 20.82
N GLU A 191 -15.87 -7.45 19.52
CA GLU A 191 -15.34 -8.34 18.47
C GLU A 191 -13.81 -8.22 18.35
N TYR A 192 -13.26 -7.00 18.54
CA TYR A 192 -11.81 -6.82 18.56
C TYR A 192 -11.17 -7.59 19.73
N ARG A 193 -11.79 -7.54 20.92
CA ARG A 193 -11.39 -8.33 22.10
C ARG A 193 -11.43 -9.82 21.79
N LEU A 194 -12.52 -10.30 21.20
CA LEU A 194 -12.69 -11.72 20.84
C LEU A 194 -11.52 -12.21 19.94
N VAL A 195 -11.13 -11.42 18.95
CA VAL A 195 -9.97 -11.75 18.09
C VAL A 195 -8.67 -11.76 18.89
N ALA A 196 -8.48 -10.80 19.80
CA ALA A 196 -7.29 -10.78 20.67
C ALA A 196 -7.24 -12.02 21.59
N GLU A 197 -8.37 -12.42 22.15
CA GLU A 197 -8.52 -13.63 22.96
C GLU A 197 -8.21 -14.91 22.16
N TRP A 198 -8.69 -15.02 20.92
CA TRP A 198 -8.36 -16.15 20.05
C TRP A 198 -6.85 -16.21 19.77
N VAL A 199 -6.23 -15.09 19.40
CA VAL A 199 -4.79 -15.06 19.07
C VAL A 199 -3.93 -15.37 20.30
N VAL A 200 -4.19 -14.75 21.43
CA VAL A 200 -3.43 -14.95 22.67
C VAL A 200 -3.69 -16.35 23.24
N GLY A 201 -4.94 -16.81 23.17
CA GLY A 201 -5.37 -18.11 23.67
C GLY A 201 -4.69 -19.31 23.00
N LEU A 202 -4.25 -19.17 21.73
CA LEU A 202 -3.49 -20.22 21.05
C LEU A 202 -2.21 -20.65 21.80
N PHE A 203 -1.64 -19.75 22.61
CA PHE A 203 -0.35 -19.95 23.29
C PHE A 203 -0.47 -20.13 24.80
N LEU A 204 -1.70 -20.11 25.35
CA LEU A 204 -1.94 -20.30 26.76
C LEU A 204 -2.46 -21.73 27.02
N VAL A 205 -1.98 -22.33 28.10
CA VAL A 205 -2.44 -23.67 28.54
C VAL A 205 -3.89 -23.60 29.00
N ASP A 206 -4.26 -22.52 29.69
CA ASP A 206 -5.62 -22.22 30.11
C ASP A 206 -6.22 -21.15 29.17
N ALA A 207 -7.11 -21.57 28.28
CA ALA A 207 -7.80 -20.67 27.37
C ALA A 207 -8.62 -19.58 28.08
N GLY A 208 -9.12 -19.84 29.30
CA GLY A 208 -9.83 -18.86 30.13
C GLY A 208 -8.94 -17.71 30.60
N ALA A 209 -7.62 -17.92 30.66
CA ALA A 209 -6.67 -16.89 31.02
C ALA A 209 -6.51 -15.81 29.94
N ALA A 210 -6.87 -16.11 28.68
CA ALA A 210 -6.72 -15.17 27.57
C ALA A 210 -7.56 -13.89 27.78
N ALA A 211 -8.81 -14.03 28.19
CA ALA A 211 -9.71 -12.89 28.44
C ALA A 211 -9.11 -11.93 29.50
N THR A 212 -8.61 -12.48 30.62
CA THR A 212 -7.97 -11.68 31.68
C THR A 212 -6.67 -11.03 31.18
N ALA A 213 -5.87 -11.75 30.39
CA ALA A 213 -4.58 -11.26 29.90
C ALA A 213 -4.72 -10.08 28.93
N VAL A 214 -5.78 -10.06 28.09
CA VAL A 214 -6.01 -8.97 27.13
C VAL A 214 -6.83 -7.82 27.70
N ASP A 215 -7.50 -8.00 28.84
CA ASP A 215 -8.41 -6.99 29.42
C ASP A 215 -7.85 -5.56 29.52
N PRO A 216 -6.59 -5.36 29.96
CA PRO A 216 -6.01 -4.01 30.02
C PRO A 216 -5.98 -3.26 28.69
N LEU A 217 -5.91 -3.99 27.54
CA LEU A 217 -5.88 -3.39 26.21
C LEU A 217 -7.22 -2.74 25.81
N PHE A 218 -8.31 -3.18 26.45
CA PHE A 218 -9.68 -2.75 26.17
C PHE A 218 -10.24 -1.80 27.23
N ALA A 219 -9.42 -1.34 28.18
CA ALA A 219 -9.81 -0.35 29.17
C ALA A 219 -10.39 0.91 28.48
N PRO A 220 -11.46 1.52 29.03
CA PRO A 220 -12.07 2.71 28.45
C PRO A 220 -11.08 3.86 28.18
N SER A 221 -10.09 4.04 29.06
CA SER A 221 -9.04 5.04 28.91
C SER A 221 -8.16 4.78 27.67
N VAL A 222 -7.81 3.52 27.38
CA VAL A 222 -7.04 3.14 26.18
C VAL A 222 -7.86 3.41 24.93
N ARG A 223 -9.11 2.94 24.89
CA ARG A 223 -10.02 3.12 23.75
C ARG A 223 -10.25 4.58 23.42
N ILE A 224 -10.61 5.38 24.43
CA ILE A 224 -10.82 6.82 24.28
C ILE A 224 -9.53 7.51 23.86
N GLY A 225 -8.40 7.17 24.49
CA GLY A 225 -7.10 7.74 24.15
C GLY A 225 -6.71 7.49 22.69
N VAL A 226 -6.88 6.24 22.19
CA VAL A 226 -6.66 5.91 20.79
C VAL A 226 -7.63 6.67 19.88
N GLY A 227 -8.92 6.70 20.21
CA GLY A 227 -9.94 7.40 19.41
C GLY A 227 -9.67 8.90 19.29
N VAL A 228 -9.38 9.57 20.41
CA VAL A 228 -9.04 11.01 20.44
C VAL A 228 -7.73 11.27 19.69
N GLY A 229 -6.72 10.41 19.89
CA GLY A 229 -5.45 10.51 19.18
C GLY A 229 -5.63 10.40 17.66
N MET A 230 -6.41 9.42 17.20
CA MET A 230 -6.71 9.23 15.79
C MET A 230 -7.49 10.40 15.18
N ALA A 231 -8.52 10.89 15.87
CA ALA A 231 -9.30 12.03 15.41
C ALA A 231 -8.44 13.31 15.32
N THR A 232 -7.61 13.56 16.34
CA THR A 232 -6.70 14.71 16.36
C THR A 232 -5.64 14.62 15.26
N ALA A 233 -5.03 13.46 15.08
CA ALA A 233 -4.03 13.24 14.03
C ALA A 233 -4.65 13.39 12.63
N THR A 234 -5.86 12.86 12.42
CA THR A 234 -6.59 13.01 11.15
C THR A 234 -6.90 14.48 10.88
N LEU A 235 -7.44 15.21 11.86
CA LEU A 235 -7.73 16.63 11.71
C LEU A 235 -6.46 17.44 11.41
N ALA A 236 -5.37 17.16 12.12
CA ALA A 236 -4.07 17.79 11.87
C ALA A 236 -3.58 17.54 10.43
N SER A 237 -3.67 16.30 9.96
CA SER A 237 -3.27 15.94 8.58
C SER A 237 -4.10 16.69 7.53
N VAL A 238 -5.42 16.72 7.69
CA VAL A 238 -6.35 17.42 6.79
C VAL A 238 -6.09 18.93 6.77
N VAL A 239 -5.94 19.55 7.94
CA VAL A 239 -5.71 21.00 8.07
C VAL A 239 -4.35 21.41 7.52
N LEU A 240 -3.29 20.64 7.82
CA LEU A 240 -1.96 20.91 7.28
C LEU A 240 -1.95 20.78 5.75
N GLY A 241 -2.53 19.73 5.22
CA GLY A 241 -2.67 19.53 3.77
C GLY A 241 -3.46 20.67 3.11
N TYR A 242 -4.57 21.11 3.71
CA TYR A 242 -5.34 22.28 3.24
C TYR A 242 -4.50 23.55 3.19
N ARG A 243 -3.74 23.86 4.27
CA ARG A 243 -2.85 25.02 4.29
C ARG A 243 -1.80 24.95 3.21
N ARG A 244 -1.22 23.75 2.97
CA ARG A 244 -0.22 23.56 1.89
C ARG A 244 -0.76 23.83 0.51
N VAL A 245 -2.02 23.44 0.23
CA VAL A 245 -2.68 23.71 -1.05
C VAL A 245 -3.04 25.19 -1.17
N ARG A 246 -3.64 25.77 -0.11
CA ARG A 246 -4.09 27.17 -0.14
C ARG A 246 -2.93 28.17 -0.30
N ASP A 247 -1.85 27.95 0.45
CA ASP A 247 -0.73 28.89 0.56
C ASP A 247 0.42 28.51 -0.41
N GLY A 248 0.37 27.30 -1.03
CA GLY A 248 1.40 26.78 -1.93
C GLY A 248 1.24 27.28 -3.35
N ARG A 249 2.41 27.47 -4.00
CA ARG A 249 2.49 27.75 -5.44
C ARG A 249 3.39 26.72 -6.10
N ASP A 250 3.11 26.41 -7.35
CA ASP A 250 3.98 25.59 -8.19
C ASP A 250 5.17 26.40 -8.71
N ALA A 251 6.11 25.73 -9.39
CA ALA A 251 7.33 26.35 -9.89
C ALA A 251 7.07 27.47 -10.92
N ASP A 252 5.91 27.44 -11.60
CA ASP A 252 5.43 28.45 -12.55
C ASP A 252 4.67 29.61 -11.88
N GLY A 253 4.54 29.59 -10.53
CA GLY A 253 3.81 30.60 -9.75
C GLY A 253 2.30 30.38 -9.68
N SER A 254 1.74 29.37 -10.37
CA SER A 254 0.33 29.02 -10.27
C SER A 254 -0.04 28.47 -8.88
N ARG A 255 -1.34 28.51 -8.54
CA ARG A 255 -1.82 27.85 -7.31
C ARG A 255 -1.71 26.34 -7.48
N ARG A 256 -1.30 25.65 -6.40
CA ARG A 256 -1.29 24.18 -6.36
C ARG A 256 -2.67 23.60 -6.65
N ASP A 257 -2.68 22.50 -7.42
CA ASP A 257 -3.91 21.75 -7.66
C ASP A 257 -4.42 21.10 -6.35
N PRO A 258 -5.66 21.39 -5.92
CA PRO A 258 -6.25 20.76 -4.74
C PRO A 258 -6.64 19.31 -4.96
N GLY A 259 -6.53 18.75 -6.16
CA GLY A 259 -7.02 17.41 -6.51
C GLY A 259 -6.42 16.32 -5.65
N GLY A 260 -5.12 16.35 -5.42
CA GLY A 260 -4.43 15.40 -4.55
C GLY A 260 -4.90 15.43 -3.09
N TRP A 261 -5.04 16.63 -2.51
CA TRP A 261 -5.57 16.80 -1.16
C TRP A 261 -7.04 16.38 -1.04
N ARG A 262 -7.89 16.76 -2.00
CA ARG A 262 -9.31 16.35 -2.00
C ARG A 262 -9.46 14.84 -2.05
N ARG A 263 -8.63 14.18 -2.84
CA ARG A 263 -8.59 12.72 -2.90
C ARG A 263 -8.20 12.13 -1.55
N ASP A 264 -7.13 12.63 -0.93
CA ASP A 264 -6.65 12.15 0.37
C ASP A 264 -7.74 12.28 1.44
N VAL A 265 -8.39 13.44 1.53
CA VAL A 265 -9.52 13.67 2.46
C VAL A 265 -10.69 12.73 2.17
N GLY A 266 -11.05 12.54 0.90
CA GLY A 266 -12.11 11.61 0.50
C GLY A 266 -11.79 10.16 0.88
N GLU A 267 -10.56 9.71 0.66
CA GLU A 267 -10.10 8.38 1.06
C GLU A 267 -10.11 8.21 2.59
N LEU A 268 -9.67 9.24 3.36
CA LEU A 268 -9.74 9.22 4.82
C LEU A 268 -11.19 9.15 5.33
N ALA A 269 -12.11 9.90 4.71
CA ALA A 269 -13.53 9.85 5.06
C ALA A 269 -14.14 8.46 4.81
N VAL A 270 -13.81 7.82 3.69
CA VAL A 270 -14.24 6.45 3.38
C VAL A 270 -13.68 5.46 4.41
N LEU A 271 -12.40 5.55 4.77
CA LEU A 271 -11.79 4.65 5.76
C LEU A 271 -12.38 4.85 7.16
N TRP A 272 -12.61 6.10 7.60
CA TRP A 272 -13.30 6.37 8.86
C TRP A 272 -14.70 5.76 8.87
N ALA A 273 -15.50 6.01 7.83
CA ALA A 273 -16.85 5.46 7.72
C ALA A 273 -16.82 3.92 7.69
N TRP A 274 -15.90 3.32 6.94
CA TRP A 274 -15.77 1.88 6.82
C TRP A 274 -15.50 1.21 8.18
N PHE A 275 -14.49 1.69 8.91
CA PHE A 275 -14.09 1.07 10.18
C PHE A 275 -14.97 1.47 11.37
N LEU A 276 -15.77 2.54 11.28
CA LEU A 276 -16.81 2.84 12.25
C LEU A 276 -18.07 1.98 12.07
N LEU A 277 -18.41 1.63 10.83
CA LEU A 277 -19.69 1.00 10.52
C LEU A 277 -19.58 -0.52 10.43
N ALA A 278 -18.50 -1.06 9.86
CA ALA A 278 -18.40 -2.48 9.57
C ALA A 278 -17.78 -3.28 10.73
N ALA A 279 -18.28 -4.49 10.93
CA ALA A 279 -17.75 -5.45 11.90
C ALA A 279 -16.24 -5.70 11.64
N PRO A 280 -15.38 -5.69 12.66
CA PRO A 280 -13.93 -5.66 12.55
C PRO A 280 -13.31 -6.72 11.63
N VAL A 281 -13.66 -7.99 11.82
CA VAL A 281 -13.06 -9.10 11.03
C VAL A 281 -13.46 -9.00 9.58
N PHE A 282 -14.72 -8.68 9.29
CA PHE A 282 -15.20 -8.41 7.95
C PHE A 282 -14.50 -7.18 7.34
N ALA A 283 -14.45 -6.09 8.10
CA ALA A 283 -13.86 -4.83 7.65
C ALA A 283 -12.38 -4.99 7.28
N ILE A 284 -11.61 -5.68 8.12
CA ILE A 284 -10.20 -5.97 7.88
C ILE A 284 -10.02 -6.89 6.67
N GLY A 285 -10.86 -7.94 6.53
CA GLY A 285 -10.77 -8.87 5.40
C GLY A 285 -10.96 -8.16 4.05
N VAL A 286 -11.99 -7.34 3.93
CA VAL A 286 -12.26 -6.55 2.73
C VAL A 286 -11.17 -5.50 2.49
N TYR A 287 -10.78 -4.74 3.53
CA TYR A 287 -9.72 -3.73 3.43
C TYR A 287 -8.38 -4.36 3.02
N PHE A 288 -8.02 -5.48 3.62
CA PHE A 288 -6.77 -6.16 3.30
C PHE A 288 -6.71 -6.55 1.82
N ALA A 289 -7.79 -7.13 1.28
CA ALA A 289 -7.86 -7.54 -0.11
C ALA A 289 -7.96 -6.36 -1.08
N LEU A 290 -8.96 -5.48 -0.90
CA LEU A 290 -9.29 -4.45 -1.89
C LEU A 290 -8.46 -3.18 -1.75
N TRP A 291 -7.98 -2.87 -0.54
CA TRP A 291 -7.24 -1.63 -0.31
C TRP A 291 -5.74 -1.87 -0.21
N HIS A 292 -5.31 -2.57 0.83
CA HIS A 292 -3.89 -2.72 1.12
C HIS A 292 -3.15 -3.57 0.08
N ALA A 293 -3.61 -4.80 -0.15
CA ALA A 293 -2.92 -5.73 -1.04
C ALA A 293 -2.93 -5.26 -2.50
N LEU A 294 -4.06 -4.74 -3.01
CA LEU A 294 -4.11 -4.23 -4.38
C LEU A 294 -3.20 -3.03 -4.59
N ARG A 295 -3.13 -2.09 -3.65
CA ARG A 295 -2.20 -0.94 -3.72
C ARG A 295 -0.75 -1.40 -3.77
N HIS A 296 -0.41 -2.40 -2.96
CA HIS A 296 0.93 -2.97 -2.96
C HIS A 296 1.22 -3.72 -4.27
N VAL A 297 0.29 -4.54 -4.77
CA VAL A 297 0.39 -5.20 -6.09
C VAL A 297 0.62 -4.18 -7.20
N GLY A 298 -0.16 -3.09 -7.23
CA GLY A 298 0.02 -2.02 -8.19
C GLY A 298 1.42 -1.40 -8.14
N ARG A 299 1.95 -1.19 -6.94
CA ARG A 299 3.33 -0.75 -6.75
C ARG A 299 4.37 -1.72 -7.33
N LEU A 300 4.17 -3.03 -7.13
CA LEU A 300 5.06 -4.08 -7.61
C LEU A 300 4.99 -4.25 -9.13
N VAL A 301 3.81 -4.05 -9.73
CA VAL A 301 3.64 -3.97 -11.20
C VAL A 301 4.55 -2.89 -11.80
N LEU A 302 4.70 -1.73 -11.13
CA LEU A 302 5.59 -0.66 -11.60
C LEU A 302 7.08 -0.97 -11.41
N VAL A 303 7.44 -1.92 -10.56
CA VAL A 303 8.84 -2.36 -10.34
C VAL A 303 9.27 -3.39 -11.37
N ASP A 304 8.33 -4.15 -11.92
CA ASP A 304 8.59 -5.12 -12.98
C ASP A 304 8.51 -4.46 -14.38
N PRO A 305 9.59 -4.40 -15.18
CA PRO A 305 9.58 -3.71 -16.47
C PRO A 305 8.55 -4.25 -17.46
N GLU A 306 8.33 -5.58 -17.49
CA GLU A 306 7.37 -6.20 -18.42
C GLU A 306 5.92 -5.95 -17.97
N ALA A 307 5.64 -6.05 -16.65
CA ALA A 307 4.33 -5.73 -16.11
C ALA A 307 4.01 -4.23 -16.27
N ALA A 308 4.98 -3.34 -16.07
CA ALA A 308 4.84 -1.90 -16.31
C ALA A 308 4.58 -1.61 -17.81
N SER A 309 5.25 -2.31 -18.73
CA SER A 309 5.00 -2.19 -20.16
C SER A 309 3.57 -2.63 -20.53
N ALA A 310 3.10 -3.77 -20.02
CA ALA A 310 1.72 -4.22 -20.18
C ALA A 310 0.72 -3.17 -19.63
N ALA A 311 0.99 -2.63 -18.44
CA ALA A 311 0.19 -1.57 -17.85
C ALA A 311 0.18 -0.31 -18.72
N SER A 312 1.33 0.11 -19.27
CA SER A 312 1.41 1.26 -20.17
C SER A 312 0.65 1.07 -21.49
N ALA A 313 0.54 -0.17 -21.96
CA ALA A 313 -0.28 -0.54 -23.12
C ALA A 313 -1.79 -0.65 -22.81
N GLY A 314 -2.19 -0.61 -21.52
CA GLY A 314 -3.59 -0.77 -21.10
C GLY A 314 -3.99 -2.21 -20.82
N ASP A 315 -3.05 -3.16 -20.84
CA ASP A 315 -3.28 -4.57 -20.55
C ASP A 315 -3.17 -4.86 -19.05
N ALA A 316 -4.27 -4.64 -18.32
CA ALA A 316 -4.36 -4.94 -16.89
C ALA A 316 -4.27 -6.44 -16.61
N VAL A 317 -4.86 -7.27 -17.50
CA VAL A 317 -4.91 -8.72 -17.32
C VAL A 317 -3.50 -9.30 -17.49
N GLY A 318 -2.76 -8.89 -18.50
CA GLY A 318 -1.37 -9.31 -18.71
C GLY A 318 -0.46 -8.92 -17.55
N ALA A 319 -0.60 -7.67 -17.03
CA ALA A 319 0.17 -7.22 -15.87
C ALA A 319 -0.13 -8.05 -14.60
N LEU A 320 -1.41 -8.35 -14.32
CA LEU A 320 -1.83 -9.17 -13.19
C LEU A 320 -1.46 -10.64 -13.35
N ALA A 321 -1.60 -11.21 -14.55
CA ALA A 321 -1.23 -12.59 -14.82
C ALA A 321 0.28 -12.82 -14.62
N ARG A 322 1.10 -11.85 -15.02
CA ARG A 322 2.54 -11.89 -14.76
C ARG A 322 2.83 -11.83 -13.26
N PHE A 323 2.25 -10.86 -12.55
CA PHE A 323 2.39 -10.76 -11.10
C PHE A 323 1.96 -12.06 -10.41
N GLY A 324 0.78 -12.61 -10.76
CA GLY A 324 0.24 -13.84 -10.18
C GLY A 324 1.14 -15.05 -10.40
N ARG A 325 1.72 -15.20 -11.60
CA ARG A 325 2.67 -16.27 -11.91
C ARG A 325 3.94 -16.17 -11.04
N ASP A 326 4.47 -14.96 -10.87
CA ASP A 326 5.68 -14.72 -10.09
C ASP A 326 5.41 -14.88 -8.58
N ALA A 327 4.20 -14.58 -8.11
CA ALA A 327 3.78 -14.73 -6.72
C ALA A 327 3.41 -16.18 -6.35
N ALA A 328 2.92 -16.99 -7.29
CA ALA A 328 2.32 -18.29 -7.01
C ALA A 328 3.22 -19.23 -6.17
N PRO A 329 4.54 -19.42 -6.45
CA PRO A 329 5.36 -20.34 -5.67
C PRO A 329 5.44 -19.98 -4.17
N LEU A 330 5.67 -18.70 -3.85
CA LEU A 330 5.80 -18.27 -2.45
C LEU A 330 4.44 -18.01 -1.79
N THR A 331 3.38 -17.79 -2.55
CA THR A 331 2.00 -17.83 -2.02
C THR A 331 1.71 -19.22 -1.45
N LEU A 332 2.03 -20.28 -2.18
CA LEU A 332 1.91 -21.66 -1.68
C LEU A 332 2.81 -21.88 -0.45
N GLY A 333 4.04 -21.36 -0.46
CA GLY A 333 4.93 -21.36 0.71
C GLY A 333 4.32 -20.68 1.93
N GLY A 334 3.64 -19.55 1.74
CA GLY A 334 2.91 -18.85 2.81
C GLY A 334 1.81 -19.70 3.44
N PHE A 335 1.05 -20.47 2.65
CA PHE A 335 0.05 -21.40 3.19
C PHE A 335 0.68 -22.56 3.96
N LEU A 336 1.89 -23.01 3.57
CA LEU A 336 2.63 -23.98 4.36
C LEU A 336 3.06 -23.39 5.72
N VAL A 337 3.41 -22.10 5.79
CA VAL A 337 3.68 -21.41 7.06
C VAL A 337 2.43 -21.37 7.93
N VAL A 338 1.25 -21.05 7.38
CA VAL A 338 -0.03 -21.11 8.12
C VAL A 338 -0.26 -22.51 8.69
N GLY A 339 -0.07 -23.57 7.88
CA GLY A 339 -0.18 -24.96 8.32
C GLY A 339 0.82 -25.30 9.42
N ALA A 340 2.08 -24.89 9.29
CA ALA A 340 3.12 -25.14 10.30
C ALA A 340 2.80 -24.45 11.64
N VAL A 341 2.31 -23.21 11.61
CA VAL A 341 1.84 -22.50 12.82
C VAL A 341 0.69 -23.28 13.44
N GLY A 342 -0.33 -23.68 12.66
CA GLY A 342 -1.48 -24.44 13.16
C GLY A 342 -1.11 -25.77 13.82
N LEU A 343 -0.07 -26.44 13.32
CA LEU A 343 0.46 -27.67 13.92
C LEU A 343 1.32 -27.42 15.18
N SER A 344 1.80 -26.20 15.39
CA SER A 344 2.73 -25.85 16.48
C SER A 344 2.04 -25.24 17.70
N VAL A 345 0.81 -24.73 17.56
CA VAL A 345 0.13 -24.04 18.66
C VAL A 345 -0.36 -25.03 19.74
N PRO A 346 -0.11 -24.74 21.05
CA PRO A 346 -0.43 -25.68 22.15
C PRO A 346 -1.93 -25.96 22.27
N ALA A 347 -2.80 -24.97 22.04
CA ALA A 347 -4.26 -25.15 22.17
C ALA A 347 -4.87 -25.98 21.03
N GLY A 348 -4.16 -26.18 19.93
CA GLY A 348 -4.68 -26.80 18.71
C GLY A 348 -5.62 -25.90 17.92
N VAL A 349 -6.27 -26.46 16.90
CA VAL A 349 -7.19 -25.75 16.00
C VAL A 349 -8.48 -26.55 15.90
N ALA A 350 -9.56 -26.06 16.49
CA ALA A 350 -10.84 -26.75 16.58
C ALA A 350 -12.03 -25.93 16.01
N ALA A 351 -11.93 -24.59 16.02
CA ALA A 351 -13.01 -23.69 15.63
C ALA A 351 -12.58 -22.71 14.51
N PRO A 352 -13.52 -22.09 13.80
CA PRO A 352 -13.20 -21.06 12.80
C PRO A 352 -12.38 -19.88 13.36
N GLY A 353 -12.59 -19.50 14.63
CA GLY A 353 -11.81 -18.47 15.31
C GLY A 353 -10.33 -18.86 15.47
N ASP A 354 -10.03 -20.13 15.74
CA ASP A 354 -8.67 -20.63 15.84
C ASP A 354 -7.95 -20.58 14.49
N LEU A 355 -8.67 -20.88 13.39
CA LEU A 355 -8.13 -20.75 12.03
C LEU A 355 -7.79 -19.31 11.68
N LEU A 356 -8.65 -18.37 12.07
CA LEU A 356 -8.36 -16.93 11.92
C LEU A 356 -7.12 -16.56 12.75
N ALA A 357 -7.06 -16.96 14.01
CA ALA A 357 -5.97 -16.66 14.92
C ALA A 357 -4.62 -17.21 14.40
N VAL A 358 -4.59 -18.47 13.96
CA VAL A 358 -3.41 -19.09 13.33
C VAL A 358 -2.99 -18.34 12.08
N SER A 359 -3.96 -17.93 11.24
CA SER A 359 -3.68 -17.13 10.05
C SER A 359 -3.07 -15.76 10.40
N LEU A 360 -3.58 -15.08 11.44
CA LEU A 360 -3.06 -13.81 11.92
C LEU A 360 -1.64 -13.94 12.47
N VAL A 361 -1.33 -15.01 13.24
CA VAL A 361 0.03 -15.28 13.73
C VAL A 361 1.00 -15.56 12.59
N ALA A 362 0.60 -16.36 11.59
CA ALA A 362 1.41 -16.61 10.41
C ALA A 362 1.65 -15.33 9.60
N ILE A 363 0.62 -14.50 9.41
CA ILE A 363 0.73 -13.18 8.80
C ILE A 363 1.69 -12.31 9.61
N ALA A 364 1.60 -12.27 10.94
CA ALA A 364 2.51 -11.51 11.80
C ALA A 364 3.98 -11.93 11.58
N ALA A 365 4.25 -13.25 11.55
CA ALA A 365 5.58 -13.79 11.31
C ALA A 365 6.13 -13.42 9.91
N MET A 366 5.25 -13.32 8.91
CA MET A 366 5.63 -12.91 7.56
C MET A 366 5.70 -11.38 7.38
N THR A 367 4.98 -10.60 8.20
CA THR A 367 4.88 -9.14 8.06
C THR A 367 6.19 -8.44 8.39
N LEU A 368 6.90 -8.82 9.48
CA LEU A 368 8.14 -8.13 9.86
C LEU A 368 9.23 -8.21 8.79
N PRO A 369 9.57 -9.40 8.23
CA PRO A 369 10.52 -9.48 7.12
C PRO A 369 10.03 -8.75 5.86
N HIS A 370 8.75 -8.82 5.54
CA HIS A 370 8.14 -8.09 4.43
C HIS A 370 8.30 -6.56 4.60
N VAL A 371 8.05 -6.02 5.78
CA VAL A 371 8.26 -4.59 6.09
C VAL A 371 9.70 -4.17 5.84
N VAL A 372 10.69 -5.02 6.14
CA VAL A 372 12.10 -4.73 5.87
C VAL A 372 12.36 -4.62 4.36
N VAL A 373 11.80 -5.53 3.56
CA VAL A 373 11.90 -5.48 2.09
C VAL A 373 11.22 -4.23 1.53
N VAL A 374 10.01 -3.91 2.02
CA VAL A 374 9.26 -2.71 1.62
C VAL A 374 9.99 -1.43 2.02
N ALA A 375 10.57 -1.36 3.22
CA ALA A 375 11.37 -0.21 3.65
C ALA A 375 12.63 -0.01 2.79
N TRP A 376 13.25 -1.10 2.33
CA TRP A 376 14.34 -1.02 1.36
C TRP A 376 13.84 -0.45 0.02
N LEU A 377 12.70 -0.92 -0.47
CA LEU A 377 12.08 -0.42 -1.70
C LEU A 377 11.71 1.07 -1.59
N ASP A 378 11.15 1.50 -0.44
CA ASP A 378 10.83 2.91 -0.17
C ASP A 378 12.05 3.82 -0.31
N ARG A 379 13.20 3.38 0.25
CA ARG A 379 14.46 4.13 0.15
C ARG A 379 14.90 4.25 -1.29
N ARG A 380 14.77 3.19 -2.08
CA ARG A 380 15.10 3.18 -3.51
C ARG A 380 14.20 4.08 -4.33
N GLN A 381 12.92 4.10 -4.01
CA GLN A 381 11.93 4.93 -4.70
C GLN A 381 11.86 6.37 -4.18
N GLY A 382 12.60 6.71 -3.12
CA GLY A 382 12.61 8.05 -2.55
C GLY A 382 11.28 8.45 -1.88
N VAL A 383 10.46 7.47 -1.45
CA VAL A 383 9.15 7.72 -0.83
C VAL A 383 9.23 8.70 0.33
N TRP A 384 10.32 8.66 1.11
CA TRP A 384 10.54 9.48 2.31
C TRP A 384 11.39 10.73 2.06
N ARG A 385 11.82 10.99 0.81
CA ARG A 385 12.62 12.17 0.45
C ARG A 385 11.73 13.17 -0.29
N PRO A 386 11.20 14.21 0.38
CA PRO A 386 10.41 15.23 -0.26
C PRO A 386 11.28 16.05 -1.22
N GLY A 387 10.73 16.44 -2.36
CA GLY A 387 11.40 17.31 -3.33
C GLY A 387 12.29 16.60 -4.37
N VAL A 388 12.57 15.32 -4.23
CA VAL A 388 13.13 14.52 -5.32
C VAL A 388 11.98 14.21 -6.28
N ARG A 389 11.64 15.16 -7.16
CA ARG A 389 10.91 14.81 -8.38
C ARG A 389 11.71 13.70 -9.04
N ARG A 390 11.08 12.56 -9.34
CA ARG A 390 11.65 11.62 -10.30
C ARG A 390 12.09 12.46 -11.49
N PRO A 391 13.32 12.29 -12.04
CA PRO A 391 13.67 12.96 -13.27
C PRO A 391 12.56 12.61 -14.26
N ARG A 392 11.70 13.58 -14.57
CA ARG A 392 10.95 13.55 -15.82
C ARG A 392 12.04 13.42 -16.85
N GLY A 393 12.05 12.34 -17.62
CA GLY A 393 13.09 12.08 -18.60
C GLY A 393 13.36 13.34 -19.40
N GLY A 394 14.48 13.96 -19.10
CA GLY A 394 14.95 15.20 -19.72
C GLY A 394 16.46 15.16 -19.72
N ASN A 395 16.97 15.02 -20.94
CA ASN A 395 18.34 15.13 -21.48
C ASN A 395 19.27 13.98 -21.16
#